data_2f6dda92f429afb8d349fc1098267b26
#
_entry.id   2f6dda92f429afb8d349fc1098267b26
#
_cell.length_a   1.000
_cell.length_b   1.000
_cell.length_c   1.000
_cell.angle_alpha   90.00
_cell.angle_beta   90.00
_cell.angle_gamma   90.00
#
_symmetry.space_group_name_H-M   'P 1'
#
loop_
_entity.id
_entity.type
_entity.pdbx_description
1 polymer ?
#
loop_
_entity_poly.entity_id
_entity_poly.type
_entity_poly.pdbx_seq_one_letter_code
_entity_poly.pdbx_strand_id
1 'polypeptide(L)'
;ALCAAMDAAAPKIVLIPTTFMGRDLASRVAARKRAALAIDCTELTMDGSDLVVSKPMYAGKFSAKFRLSGNCLQIATVRTNAYTAAQLQSGAKAEILAVVLKLTDRDKRMKINEVVATSSGVKDVTEGDIVVSGGRSLKSADNFKIIYDLAQTLDGAVGASRAACDAGYQPHTRQVGLTGKVVTPRLYIACGIDG
;
A
#
# COMPACT_ATOMS: atom_id res chain seq x y z
N ALA A 1 -4.87 6.42 -19.85
CA ALA A 1 -4.30 5.08 -19.95
C ALA A 1 -5.24 4.03 -19.34
N LEU A 2 -5.46 4.02 -18.00
CA LEU A 2 -6.21 2.97 -17.31
C LEU A 2 -7.66 2.80 -17.85
N CYS A 3 -8.38 3.90 -18.11
CA CYS A 3 -9.71 3.80 -18.71
C CYS A 3 -9.69 3.14 -20.11
N ALA A 4 -8.68 3.44 -20.94
CA ALA A 4 -8.56 2.81 -22.26
C ALA A 4 -8.25 1.31 -22.16
N ALA A 5 -7.42 0.90 -21.19
CA ALA A 5 -7.17 -0.51 -20.93
C ALA A 5 -8.45 -1.24 -20.45
N MET A 6 -9.24 -0.59 -19.60
CA MET A 6 -10.53 -1.14 -19.16
C MET A 6 -11.55 -1.23 -20.31
N ASP A 7 -11.55 -0.29 -21.25
CA ASP A 7 -12.43 -0.34 -22.42
C ASP A 7 -12.06 -1.50 -23.34
N ALA A 8 -10.76 -1.80 -23.48
CA ALA A 8 -10.29 -2.90 -24.29
C ALA A 8 -10.52 -4.27 -23.64
N ALA A 9 -10.29 -4.38 -22.33
CA ALA A 9 -10.38 -5.66 -21.59
C ALA A 9 -11.78 -5.94 -21.03
N ALA A 10 -12.66 -4.93 -20.96
CA ALA A 10 -14.03 -5.01 -20.40
C ALA A 10 -14.13 -5.78 -19.05
N PRO A 11 -13.30 -5.46 -18.05
CA PRO A 11 -13.29 -6.19 -16.79
C PRO A 11 -14.58 -5.94 -15.99
N LYS A 12 -15.04 -6.94 -15.25
CA LYS A 12 -16.13 -6.78 -14.27
C LYS A 12 -15.61 -6.23 -12.94
N ILE A 13 -14.40 -6.62 -12.57
CA ILE A 13 -13.74 -6.24 -11.31
C ILE A 13 -12.36 -5.69 -11.63
N VAL A 14 -11.98 -4.63 -10.93
CA VAL A 14 -10.63 -4.05 -11.00
C VAL A 14 -10.08 -3.87 -9.60
N LEU A 15 -8.91 -4.46 -9.37
CA LEU A 15 -8.17 -4.33 -8.12
C LEU A 15 -6.97 -3.40 -8.32
N ILE A 16 -6.79 -2.47 -7.39
CA ILE A 16 -5.71 -1.48 -7.42
C ILE A 16 -5.04 -1.47 -6.04
N PRO A 17 -3.71 -1.39 -5.91
CA PRO A 17 -3.09 -1.29 -4.60
C PRO A 17 -3.45 0.04 -3.91
N THR A 18 -3.64 0.02 -2.59
CA THR A 18 -3.94 1.21 -1.78
C THR A 18 -2.68 2.04 -1.53
N THR A 19 -2.03 2.48 -2.58
CA THR A 19 -0.98 3.51 -2.55
C THR A 19 -1.60 4.90 -2.70
N PHE A 20 -0.83 5.97 -2.48
CA PHE A 20 -1.31 7.33 -2.76
C PHE A 20 -1.80 7.48 -4.20
N MET A 21 -1.01 6.99 -5.17
CA MET A 21 -1.38 6.98 -6.58
C MET A 21 -2.59 6.10 -6.85
N GLY A 22 -2.65 4.91 -6.23
CA GLY A 22 -3.74 3.96 -6.41
C GLY A 22 -5.09 4.51 -5.92
N ARG A 23 -5.11 5.21 -4.79
CA ARG A 23 -6.31 5.87 -4.26
C ARG A 23 -6.80 6.98 -5.19
N ASP A 24 -5.91 7.84 -5.67
CA ASP A 24 -6.27 8.91 -6.61
C ASP A 24 -6.80 8.34 -7.93
N LEU A 25 -6.08 7.39 -8.52
CA LEU A 25 -6.49 6.74 -9.77
C LEU A 25 -7.83 6.01 -9.64
N ALA A 26 -8.01 5.20 -8.59
CA ALA A 26 -9.24 4.44 -8.36
C ALA A 26 -10.46 5.36 -8.28
N SER A 27 -10.35 6.45 -7.51
CA SER A 27 -11.44 7.42 -7.32
C SER A 27 -11.80 8.12 -8.63
N ARG A 28 -10.80 8.56 -9.39
CA ARG A 28 -11.02 9.25 -10.69
C ARG A 28 -11.57 8.32 -11.76
N VAL A 29 -11.10 7.07 -11.78
CA VAL A 29 -11.61 6.07 -12.73
C VAL A 29 -13.02 5.65 -12.37
N ALA A 30 -13.32 5.42 -11.08
CA ALA A 30 -14.66 5.09 -10.62
C ALA A 30 -15.68 6.15 -11.01
N ALA A 31 -15.35 7.43 -10.82
CA ALA A 31 -16.21 8.55 -11.23
C ALA A 31 -16.45 8.57 -12.75
N ARG A 32 -15.39 8.38 -13.57
CA ARG A 32 -15.49 8.38 -15.03
C ARG A 32 -16.28 7.19 -15.59
N LYS A 33 -16.14 6.03 -14.97
CA LYS A 33 -16.79 4.78 -15.39
C LYS A 33 -18.13 4.53 -14.69
N ARG A 34 -18.55 5.40 -13.76
CA ARG A 34 -19.72 5.21 -12.90
C ARG A 34 -19.69 3.85 -12.21
N ALA A 35 -18.51 3.49 -11.70
CA ALA A 35 -18.21 2.22 -11.05
C ALA A 35 -18.53 2.27 -9.56
N ALA A 36 -18.89 1.12 -8.98
CA ALA A 36 -18.87 0.95 -7.53
C ALA A 36 -17.43 0.93 -7.02
N LEU A 37 -17.14 1.64 -5.93
CA LEU A 37 -15.77 1.78 -5.41
C LEU A 37 -15.72 1.50 -3.91
N ALA A 38 -14.80 0.62 -3.51
CA ALA A 38 -14.37 0.47 -2.12
C ALA A 38 -12.87 0.74 -1.99
N ILE A 39 -12.48 1.52 -0.98
CA ILE A 39 -11.09 1.95 -0.77
C ILE A 39 -10.55 1.33 0.52
N ASP A 40 -9.27 0.89 0.47
CA ASP A 40 -8.51 0.38 1.61
C ASP A 40 -9.08 -0.92 2.19
N CYS A 41 -9.37 -1.86 1.30
CA CYS A 41 -9.90 -3.17 1.65
C CYS A 41 -8.80 -4.10 2.17
N THR A 42 -9.11 -4.85 3.22
CA THR A 42 -8.22 -5.85 3.83
C THR A 42 -8.59 -7.27 3.47
N GLU A 43 -9.87 -7.50 3.10
CA GLU A 43 -10.37 -8.80 2.66
C GLU A 43 -11.26 -8.63 1.44
N LEU A 44 -11.19 -9.59 0.54
CA LEU A 44 -11.98 -9.68 -0.68
C LEU A 44 -12.57 -11.08 -0.79
N THR A 45 -13.86 -11.18 -1.04
CA THR A 45 -14.54 -12.43 -1.33
C THR A 45 -15.55 -12.21 -2.46
N MET A 46 -15.93 -13.27 -3.13
CA MET A 46 -16.99 -13.23 -4.15
C MET A 46 -18.30 -13.80 -3.59
N ASP A 47 -19.40 -13.14 -3.93
CA ASP A 47 -20.74 -13.64 -3.68
C ASP A 47 -21.52 -13.57 -5.01
N GLY A 48 -21.56 -14.70 -5.73
CA GLY A 48 -21.98 -14.73 -7.12
C GLY A 48 -21.07 -13.88 -8.01
N SER A 49 -21.63 -12.85 -8.64
CA SER A 49 -20.89 -11.89 -9.48
C SER A 49 -20.45 -10.63 -8.71
N ASP A 50 -20.85 -10.50 -7.45
CA ASP A 50 -20.61 -9.30 -6.65
C ASP A 50 -19.34 -9.47 -5.80
N LEU A 51 -18.51 -8.42 -5.79
CA LEU A 51 -17.36 -8.34 -4.92
C LEU A 51 -17.80 -7.92 -3.53
N VAL A 52 -17.46 -8.72 -2.53
CA VAL A 52 -17.68 -8.43 -1.12
C VAL A 52 -16.33 -8.09 -0.50
N VAL A 53 -16.24 -6.93 0.13
CA VAL A 53 -15.01 -6.38 0.68
C VAL A 53 -15.16 -6.11 2.17
N SER A 54 -14.10 -6.35 2.94
CA SER A 54 -13.99 -5.90 4.32
C SER A 54 -12.96 -4.80 4.43
N LYS A 55 -13.24 -3.79 5.23
CA LYS A 55 -12.30 -2.69 5.49
C LYS A 55 -12.39 -2.20 6.93
N PRO A 56 -11.26 -1.81 7.55
CA PRO A 56 -11.29 -1.20 8.86
C PRO A 56 -11.87 0.21 8.81
N MET A 57 -12.66 0.55 9.80
CA MET A 57 -13.29 1.85 10.00
C MET A 57 -12.89 2.41 11.36
N TYR A 58 -12.98 3.74 11.52
CA TYR A 58 -12.67 4.42 12.79
C TYR A 58 -11.30 4.03 13.37
N ALA A 59 -10.25 4.17 12.56
CA ALA A 59 -8.89 3.80 12.92
C ALA A 59 -8.73 2.33 13.37
N GLY A 60 -9.51 1.42 12.77
CA GLY A 60 -9.43 -0.03 13.04
C GLY A 60 -10.28 -0.53 14.20
N LYS A 61 -11.07 0.35 14.86
CA LYS A 61 -11.97 -0.06 15.96
C LYS A 61 -13.11 -0.96 15.49
N PHE A 62 -13.53 -0.83 14.24
CA PHE A 62 -14.58 -1.63 13.60
C PHE A 62 -14.09 -2.15 12.26
N SER A 63 -14.58 -3.31 11.87
CA SER A 63 -14.48 -3.81 10.50
C SER A 63 -15.85 -3.75 9.86
N ALA A 64 -15.95 -3.08 8.71
CA ALA A 64 -17.19 -3.02 7.96
C ALA A 64 -17.09 -3.89 6.71
N LYS A 65 -18.14 -4.66 6.45
CA LYS A 65 -18.26 -5.51 5.26
C LYS A 65 -19.26 -4.90 4.30
N PHE A 66 -18.85 -4.74 3.03
CA PHE A 66 -19.65 -4.13 1.97
C PHE A 66 -19.77 -5.08 0.79
N ARG A 67 -20.94 -5.14 0.18
CA ARG A 67 -21.14 -5.77 -1.12
C ARG A 67 -21.16 -4.68 -2.19
N LEU A 68 -20.31 -4.79 -3.19
CA LEU A 68 -20.38 -3.97 -4.39
C LEU A 68 -21.35 -4.64 -5.36
N SER A 69 -22.61 -4.24 -5.31
CA SER A 69 -23.67 -4.84 -6.10
C SER A 69 -24.10 -3.92 -7.25
N GLY A 70 -24.73 -4.53 -8.27
CA GLY A 70 -25.26 -3.83 -9.42
C GLY A 70 -24.55 -4.21 -10.72
N ASN A 71 -25.23 -3.93 -11.84
CA ASN A 71 -24.69 -4.22 -13.18
C ASN A 71 -23.67 -3.13 -13.62
N CYS A 72 -22.66 -2.87 -12.78
CA CYS A 72 -21.64 -1.88 -13.02
C CYS A 72 -20.24 -2.46 -12.73
N LEU A 73 -19.22 -1.77 -13.23
CA LEU A 73 -17.83 -2.06 -12.91
C LEU A 73 -17.61 -1.94 -11.39
N GLN A 74 -16.95 -2.92 -10.80
CA GLN A 74 -16.63 -2.97 -9.38
C GLN A 74 -15.14 -2.69 -9.20
N ILE A 75 -14.78 -1.70 -8.42
CA ILE A 75 -13.39 -1.33 -8.17
C ILE A 75 -13.10 -1.43 -6.67
N ALA A 76 -12.05 -2.12 -6.30
CA ALA A 76 -11.55 -2.14 -4.93
C ALA A 76 -10.08 -1.74 -4.89
N THR A 77 -9.71 -0.87 -3.93
CA THR A 77 -8.30 -0.74 -3.61
C THR A 77 -7.96 -1.65 -2.43
N VAL A 78 -6.91 -2.43 -2.61
CA VAL A 78 -6.46 -3.45 -1.66
C VAL A 78 -5.31 -2.88 -0.85
N ARG A 79 -5.40 -2.99 0.48
CA ARG A 79 -4.34 -2.54 1.38
C ARG A 79 -3.05 -3.28 1.04
N THR A 80 -1.95 -2.55 0.93
CA THR A 80 -0.63 -3.15 0.72
C THR A 80 -0.34 -4.13 1.85
N ASN A 81 0.26 -5.26 1.50
CA ASN A 81 0.58 -6.34 2.43
C ASN A 81 -0.62 -7.02 3.13
N ALA A 82 -1.86 -6.80 2.67
CA ALA A 82 -3.03 -7.53 3.19
C ALA A 82 -3.06 -9.00 2.79
N TYR A 83 -2.36 -9.35 1.71
CA TYR A 83 -2.27 -10.71 1.19
C TYR A 83 -0.81 -11.11 0.97
N THR A 84 -0.51 -12.37 1.28
CA THR A 84 0.77 -12.95 0.88
C THR A 84 0.77 -13.20 -0.62
N ALA A 85 1.87 -12.87 -1.30
CA ALA A 85 2.00 -13.12 -2.72
C ALA A 85 1.92 -14.63 -3.02
N ALA A 86 1.14 -14.99 -4.04
CA ALA A 86 1.07 -16.37 -4.48
C ALA A 86 2.41 -16.79 -5.12
N GLN A 87 2.74 -18.08 -5.01
CA GLN A 87 3.92 -18.62 -5.70
C GLN A 87 3.71 -18.54 -7.21
N LEU A 88 4.75 -18.08 -7.92
CA LEU A 88 4.74 -18.03 -9.37
C LEU A 88 4.71 -19.45 -9.94
N GLN A 89 3.81 -19.68 -10.88
CA GLN A 89 3.79 -20.93 -11.66
C GLN A 89 4.87 -20.85 -12.74
N SER A 90 5.85 -21.74 -12.69
CA SER A 90 6.89 -21.81 -13.72
C SER A 90 6.26 -22.24 -15.06
N GLY A 91 6.64 -21.53 -16.15
CA GLY A 91 6.15 -21.84 -17.50
C GLY A 91 4.82 -21.20 -17.90
N ALA A 92 4.14 -20.48 -17.01
CA ALA A 92 2.96 -19.68 -17.36
C ALA A 92 3.35 -18.55 -18.31
N LYS A 93 2.62 -18.43 -19.43
CA LYS A 93 2.77 -17.33 -20.41
C LYS A 93 1.56 -16.42 -20.33
N ALA A 94 1.79 -15.11 -20.26
CA ALA A 94 0.73 -14.12 -20.33
C ALA A 94 0.55 -13.61 -21.77
N GLU A 95 -0.70 -13.40 -22.17
CA GLU A 95 -1.01 -12.67 -23.39
C GLU A 95 -0.78 -11.17 -23.17
N ILE A 96 -0.09 -10.52 -24.13
CA ILE A 96 0.18 -9.09 -24.10
C ILE A 96 -0.77 -8.38 -25.04
N LEU A 97 -1.70 -7.59 -24.48
CA LEU A 97 -2.61 -6.74 -25.24
C LEU A 97 -2.04 -5.32 -25.34
N ALA A 98 -1.75 -4.88 -26.58
CA ALA A 98 -1.32 -3.51 -26.83
C ALA A 98 -2.53 -2.55 -26.84
N VAL A 99 -2.50 -1.53 -25.99
CA VAL A 99 -3.54 -0.50 -25.92
C VAL A 99 -2.99 0.81 -26.45
N VAL A 100 -3.58 1.31 -27.55
CA VAL A 100 -3.20 2.59 -28.15
C VAL A 100 -3.82 3.74 -27.32
N LEU A 101 -2.96 4.61 -26.80
CA LEU A 101 -3.39 5.77 -26.02
C LEU A 101 -3.49 7.00 -26.92
N LYS A 102 -4.66 7.64 -26.94
CA LYS A 102 -4.84 8.97 -27.50
C LYS A 102 -4.63 10.01 -26.41
N LEU A 103 -3.42 10.56 -26.34
CA LEU A 103 -3.10 11.63 -25.38
C LEU A 103 -3.57 12.97 -25.94
N THR A 104 -4.25 13.75 -25.11
CA THR A 104 -4.64 15.12 -25.39
C THR A 104 -3.59 16.10 -24.85
N ASP A 105 -3.63 17.37 -25.26
CA ASP A 105 -2.72 18.39 -24.73
C ASP A 105 -2.91 18.59 -23.22
N ARG A 106 -4.12 18.32 -22.70
CA ARG A 106 -4.39 18.34 -21.27
C ARG A 106 -3.59 17.27 -20.51
N ASP A 107 -3.38 16.10 -21.11
CA ASP A 107 -2.65 14.99 -20.50
C ASP A 107 -1.13 15.25 -20.46
N LYS A 108 -0.65 16.19 -21.30
CA LYS A 108 0.75 16.57 -21.42
C LYS A 108 1.16 17.77 -20.57
N ARG A 109 0.22 18.35 -19.78
CA ARG A 109 0.49 19.57 -18.99
C ARG A 109 1.52 19.38 -17.89
N MET A 110 1.65 18.17 -17.36
CA MET A 110 2.62 17.83 -16.33
C MET A 110 3.73 16.99 -16.92
N LYS A 111 4.96 17.39 -16.66
CA LYS A 111 6.17 16.65 -17.01
C LYS A 111 6.96 16.40 -15.73
N ILE A 112 7.34 15.14 -15.50
CA ILE A 112 8.28 14.79 -14.44
C ILE A 112 9.67 15.18 -14.96
N ASN A 113 10.32 16.14 -14.31
CA ASN A 113 11.67 16.57 -14.67
C ASN A 113 12.70 15.61 -14.06
N GLU A 114 12.50 15.21 -12.82
CA GLU A 114 13.43 14.38 -12.08
C GLU A 114 12.68 13.52 -11.03
N VAL A 115 13.18 12.32 -10.81
CA VAL A 115 12.77 11.45 -9.70
C VAL A 115 13.97 11.31 -8.78
N VAL A 116 13.92 11.98 -7.62
CA VAL A 116 14.97 11.88 -6.61
C VAL A 116 14.69 10.65 -5.75
N ALA A 117 15.53 9.62 -5.89
CA ALA A 117 15.48 8.46 -5.00
C ALA A 117 16.16 8.82 -3.67
N THR A 118 15.41 8.86 -2.59
CA THR A 118 15.92 9.06 -1.22
C THR A 118 16.30 7.72 -0.58
N SER A 119 16.95 6.82 -1.33
CA SER A 119 17.40 5.54 -0.78
C SER A 119 18.60 5.76 0.15
N SER A 120 18.37 5.60 1.44
CA SER A 120 19.41 5.62 2.49
C SER A 120 20.19 4.29 2.61
N GLY A 121 20.07 3.39 1.63
CA GLY A 121 20.70 2.05 1.70
C GLY A 121 20.07 1.10 2.73
N VAL A 122 19.04 1.53 3.44
CA VAL A 122 18.30 0.71 4.41
C VAL A 122 16.94 0.33 3.83
N LYS A 123 16.56 -0.94 3.95
CA LYS A 123 15.28 -1.47 3.48
C LYS A 123 14.11 -0.61 3.98
N ASP A 124 13.12 -0.40 3.12
CA ASP A 124 11.88 0.24 3.54
C ASP A 124 11.12 -0.68 4.51
N VAL A 125 10.48 -0.11 5.52
CA VAL A 125 9.75 -0.89 6.53
C VAL A 125 8.60 -1.71 5.95
N THR A 126 8.08 -1.33 4.79
CA THR A 126 7.01 -2.05 4.09
C THR A 126 7.51 -3.25 3.29
N GLU A 127 8.82 -3.33 3.05
CA GLU A 127 9.48 -4.38 2.26
C GLU A 127 10.24 -5.40 3.15
N GLY A 128 10.37 -5.11 4.44
CA GLY A 128 11.10 -5.97 5.38
C GLY A 128 10.26 -7.15 5.86
N ASP A 129 10.77 -8.38 5.69
CA ASP A 129 10.20 -9.57 6.36
C ASP A 129 10.39 -9.51 7.89
N ILE A 130 11.42 -8.82 8.33
CA ILE A 130 11.70 -8.52 9.74
C ILE A 130 11.74 -7.01 9.90
N VAL A 131 11.02 -6.49 10.89
CA VAL A 131 11.03 -5.07 11.24
C VAL A 131 11.47 -4.91 12.70
N VAL A 132 12.51 -4.12 12.91
CA VAL A 132 12.96 -3.72 14.25
C VAL A 132 12.63 -2.25 14.45
N SER A 133 11.77 -1.96 15.41
CA SER A 133 11.26 -0.60 15.63
C SER A 133 11.65 -0.06 16.99
N GLY A 134 12.07 1.21 17.00
CA GLY A 134 12.40 1.94 18.21
C GLY A 134 11.34 2.94 18.63
N GLY A 135 11.12 3.07 19.92
CA GLY A 135 10.21 4.04 20.53
C GLY A 135 10.90 5.22 21.20
N ARG A 136 10.10 6.09 21.80
CA ARG A 136 10.56 7.27 22.53
C ARG A 136 11.44 6.91 23.74
N SER A 137 11.27 5.73 24.32
CA SER A 137 12.06 5.25 25.47
C SER A 137 13.56 5.08 25.15
N LEU A 138 13.96 5.12 23.86
CA LEU A 138 15.36 5.17 23.47
C LEU A 138 16.02 6.52 23.78
N LYS A 139 15.27 7.57 24.06
CA LYS A 139 15.69 8.89 24.55
C LYS A 139 16.49 9.76 23.59
N SER A 140 17.13 9.23 22.58
CA SER A 140 17.91 10.02 21.60
C SER A 140 18.00 9.34 20.24
N ALA A 141 18.34 10.11 19.20
CA ALA A 141 18.66 9.58 17.87
C ALA A 141 19.87 8.65 17.88
N ASP A 142 20.89 8.95 18.70
CA ASP A 142 22.11 8.16 18.78
C ASP A 142 21.86 6.75 19.31
N ASN A 143 20.93 6.60 20.22
CA ASN A 143 20.55 5.31 20.78
C ASN A 143 19.81 4.40 19.76
N PHE A 144 19.32 4.96 18.65
CA PHE A 144 18.78 4.17 17.54
C PHE A 144 19.85 3.29 16.88
N LYS A 145 21.13 3.54 17.15
CA LYS A 145 22.20 2.65 16.69
C LYS A 145 21.94 1.19 17.07
N ILE A 146 21.43 0.93 18.27
CA ILE A 146 21.10 -0.42 18.73
C ILE A 146 20.04 -1.07 17.81
N ILE A 147 19.04 -0.28 17.39
CA ILE A 147 17.98 -0.74 16.49
C ILE A 147 18.55 -1.04 15.10
N TYR A 148 19.44 -0.19 14.59
CA TYR A 148 20.10 -0.40 13.31
C TYR A 148 20.99 -1.63 13.33
N ASP A 149 21.82 -1.81 14.37
CA ASP A 149 22.73 -2.94 14.51
C ASP A 149 21.95 -4.27 14.56
N LEU A 150 20.84 -4.30 15.31
CA LEU A 150 19.96 -5.47 15.40
C LEU A 150 19.25 -5.74 14.05
N ALA A 151 18.71 -4.71 13.42
CA ALA A 151 18.05 -4.85 12.12
C ALA A 151 19.06 -5.36 11.06
N GLN A 152 20.28 -4.83 11.04
CA GLN A 152 21.33 -5.28 10.12
C GLN A 152 21.69 -6.75 10.35
N THR A 153 21.81 -7.19 11.61
CA THR A 153 22.11 -8.58 11.95
C THR A 153 21.04 -9.54 11.47
N LEU A 154 19.77 -9.10 11.48
CA LEU A 154 18.62 -9.90 11.08
C LEU A 154 18.21 -9.69 9.61
N ASP A 155 18.97 -8.93 8.82
CA ASP A 155 18.59 -8.49 7.47
C ASP A 155 17.19 -7.82 7.43
N GLY A 156 16.85 -7.12 8.51
CA GLY A 156 15.55 -6.47 8.73
C GLY A 156 15.52 -4.99 8.36
N ALA A 157 14.33 -4.43 8.36
CA ALA A 157 14.09 -2.99 8.19
C ALA A 157 13.99 -2.28 9.55
N VAL A 158 14.38 -0.99 9.56
CA VAL A 158 14.31 -0.14 10.77
C VAL A 158 13.04 0.70 10.74
N GLY A 159 12.20 0.52 11.76
CA GLY A 159 11.00 1.31 12.01
C GLY A 159 11.12 2.22 13.22
N ALA A 160 10.15 3.13 13.37
CA ALA A 160 10.06 4.00 14.54
C ALA A 160 8.59 4.25 14.91
N SER A 161 8.33 4.45 16.21
CA SER A 161 7.03 4.93 16.66
C SER A 161 6.82 6.40 16.29
N ARG A 162 5.55 6.83 16.20
CA ARG A 162 5.23 8.26 15.98
C ARG A 162 5.93 9.16 17.00
N ALA A 163 5.91 8.79 18.28
CA ALA A 163 6.53 9.59 19.33
C ALA A 163 8.07 9.73 19.17
N ALA A 164 8.75 8.72 18.61
CA ALA A 164 10.17 8.81 18.30
C ALA A 164 10.43 9.72 17.09
N CYS A 165 9.55 9.68 16.07
CA CYS A 165 9.64 10.56 14.90
C CYS A 165 9.34 12.02 15.28
N ASP A 166 8.28 12.27 16.05
CA ASP A 166 7.92 13.60 16.54
C ASP A 166 9.03 14.22 17.43
N ALA A 167 9.77 13.39 18.16
CA ALA A 167 10.95 13.80 18.94
C ALA A 167 12.22 14.00 18.08
N GLY A 168 12.16 13.76 16.76
CA GLY A 168 13.27 13.94 15.84
C GLY A 168 14.31 12.81 15.86
N TYR A 169 14.03 11.67 16.51
CA TYR A 169 15.00 10.57 16.57
C TYR A 169 15.11 9.83 15.24
N GLN A 170 14.02 9.79 14.47
CA GLN A 170 13.97 9.19 13.14
C GLN A 170 13.07 10.01 12.21
N PRO A 171 13.31 9.96 10.88
CA PRO A 171 12.44 10.64 9.93
C PRO A 171 11.07 9.95 9.85
N HIS A 172 10.01 10.72 9.57
CA HIS A 172 8.64 10.20 9.44
C HIS A 172 8.47 9.13 8.33
N THR A 173 9.40 9.05 7.40
CA THR A 173 9.43 7.97 6.39
C THR A 173 9.61 6.58 6.99
N ARG A 174 10.12 6.49 8.23
CA ARG A 174 10.28 5.25 9.00
C ARG A 174 9.17 5.01 10.02
N GLN A 175 8.21 5.93 10.11
CA GLN A 175 7.11 5.80 11.06
C GLN A 175 6.23 4.61 10.71
N VAL A 176 6.04 3.71 11.69
CA VAL A 176 5.11 2.58 11.62
C VAL A 176 3.91 2.85 12.52
N GLY A 177 2.70 2.54 12.05
CA GLY A 177 1.46 2.65 12.80
C GLY A 177 0.34 3.33 12.02
N LEU A 178 -0.76 3.69 12.71
CA LEU A 178 -1.99 4.23 12.10
C LEU A 178 -1.79 5.48 11.23
N THR A 179 -0.87 6.34 11.63
CA THR A 179 -0.56 7.59 10.93
C THR A 179 0.71 7.49 10.09
N GLY A 180 1.37 6.35 10.10
CA GLY A 180 2.57 6.05 9.34
C GLY A 180 2.34 4.93 8.32
N LYS A 181 3.38 4.14 8.11
CA LYS A 181 3.34 2.98 7.23
C LYS A 181 2.70 1.79 7.95
N VAL A 182 1.84 1.08 7.24
CA VAL A 182 1.30 -0.21 7.69
C VAL A 182 2.24 -1.31 7.20
N VAL A 183 2.67 -2.17 8.12
CA VAL A 183 3.60 -3.27 7.85
C VAL A 183 2.98 -4.60 8.29
N THR A 184 3.36 -5.68 7.62
CA THR A 184 2.95 -7.05 7.95
C THR A 184 4.16 -7.99 7.90
N PRO A 185 5.21 -7.73 8.71
CA PRO A 185 6.39 -8.54 8.71
C PRO A 185 6.12 -9.93 9.33
N ARG A 186 6.98 -10.89 9.03
CA ARG A 186 6.98 -12.20 9.70
C ARG A 186 7.42 -12.08 11.17
N LEU A 187 8.27 -11.10 11.47
CA LEU A 187 8.73 -10.80 12.82
C LEU A 187 8.77 -9.28 13.01
N TYR A 188 8.14 -8.79 14.07
CA TYR A 188 8.20 -7.39 14.48
C TYR A 188 8.78 -7.30 15.89
N ILE A 189 9.93 -6.63 16.03
CA ILE A 189 10.62 -6.41 17.32
C ILE A 189 10.38 -4.95 17.71
N ALA A 190 9.65 -4.74 18.79
CA ALA A 190 9.35 -3.42 19.33
C ALA A 190 10.26 -3.14 20.54
N CYS A 191 11.09 -2.10 20.44
CA CYS A 191 12.03 -1.71 21.48
C CYS A 191 11.66 -0.35 22.06
N GLY A 192 11.24 -0.29 23.33
CA GLY A 192 10.88 0.96 24.00
C GLY A 192 9.69 1.70 23.37
N ILE A 193 8.74 0.96 22.87
CA ILE A 193 7.46 1.46 22.32
C ILE A 193 6.38 1.19 23.36
N ASP A 194 5.63 2.21 23.74
CA ASP A 194 4.44 2.07 24.56
C ASP A 194 3.32 1.44 23.73
N GLY A 195 2.69 0.40 24.28
CA GLY A 195 1.60 -0.34 23.64
C GLY A 195 0.25 0.37 23.77
#